data_42ba47d6758f9990942ff4fccd6569e5
#
_entry.id   42ba47d6758f9990942ff4fccd6569e5
#
_cell.length_a   1.000
_cell.length_b   1.000
_cell.length_c   1.000
_cell.angle_alpha   90.00
_cell.angle_beta   90.00
_cell.angle_gamma   90.00
#
_symmetry.space_group_name_H-M   'P 1'
#
loop_
_entity.id
_entity.type
_entity.pdbx_description
1 polymer ?
#
loop_
_entity_poly.entity_id
_entity_poly.type
_entity_poly.pdbx_seq_one_letter_code
_entity_poly.pdbx_strand_id
1 'polypeptide(L)'
;VRSKNVTEILLKNVALYSVASLTFLFVGYELMYGGWNAPEDHALMSDFFFQVVFVATAMSVVSGAVAERKKLWSFLIFAGIFTAVIYPIQGSWSWGGGWLSEAGFFDFAGSGIVHMAGAAAALAAVLLIGARKGKYDKNGNPVAIHGSSSTQVALGTLILWMGWFGFNGGSQLSILGIDNANAVAQIFVNTNTAAAAGLLSAMLLSKIWLKKTVLNVTLNGALAGLVVITADPFTPSPEIAALYGAIGGLIVPISMALLEKWGIDDPVGAISVHGVAGIVGLMLVPILNTDATLYGQALGTTAIFGFVFGTSLVVWYILKKTVGLRVGEEEELAGSDMWETGQSAYPEFMNSKK
;
A
#
# COMPACT_ATOMS: atom_id res chain seq x y z
N VAL A 1 -11.54 -3.41 -9.81
CA VAL A 1 -12.52 -4.47 -9.46
C VAL A 1 -13.69 -4.46 -10.43
N ARG A 2 -14.37 -5.62 -10.56
CA ARG A 2 -15.58 -5.77 -11.38
C ARG A 2 -16.78 -5.16 -10.69
N SER A 3 -17.77 -4.69 -11.46
CA SER A 3 -18.98 -4.00 -10.96
C SER A 3 -19.76 -4.79 -9.89
N LYS A 4 -19.72 -6.11 -9.94
CA LYS A 4 -20.39 -7.03 -9.01
C LYS A 4 -19.72 -7.14 -7.63
N ASN A 5 -18.59 -6.43 -7.40
CA ASN A 5 -17.81 -6.44 -6.16
C ASN A 5 -17.53 -5.02 -5.63
N VAL A 6 -18.19 -4.00 -6.16
CA VAL A 6 -17.89 -2.59 -5.85
C VAL A 6 -18.41 -2.19 -4.47
N THR A 7 -19.65 -2.55 -4.14
CA THR A 7 -20.28 -2.23 -2.85
C THR A 7 -19.50 -2.86 -1.70
N GLU A 8 -19.13 -4.14 -1.84
CA GLU A 8 -18.36 -4.85 -0.83
C GLU A 8 -16.99 -4.18 -0.60
N ILE A 9 -16.31 -3.77 -1.67
CA ILE A 9 -15.00 -3.11 -1.56
C ILE A 9 -15.11 -1.73 -0.93
N LEU A 10 -16.14 -0.95 -1.25
CA LEU A 10 -16.37 0.35 -0.62
C LEU A 10 -16.65 0.17 0.88
N LEU A 11 -17.58 -0.72 1.25
CA LEU A 11 -17.87 -1.04 2.64
C LEU A 11 -16.63 -1.51 3.39
N LYS A 12 -15.88 -2.43 2.79
CA LYS A 12 -14.64 -2.95 3.36
C LYS A 12 -13.62 -1.86 3.65
N ASN A 13 -13.42 -0.91 2.73
CA ASN A 13 -12.42 0.14 2.90
C ASN A 13 -12.82 1.15 4.00
N VAL A 14 -14.11 1.50 4.11
CA VAL A 14 -14.60 2.34 5.20
C VAL A 14 -14.51 1.60 6.54
N ALA A 15 -14.90 0.32 6.58
CA ALA A 15 -14.81 -0.51 7.78
C ALA A 15 -13.35 -0.72 8.20
N LEU A 16 -12.45 -0.99 7.26
CA LEU A 16 -11.01 -1.08 7.50
C LEU A 16 -10.46 0.17 8.18
N TYR A 17 -10.76 1.37 7.64
CA TYR A 17 -10.32 2.62 8.23
C TYR A 17 -10.84 2.79 9.67
N SER A 18 -12.11 2.45 9.89
CA SER A 18 -12.73 2.51 11.23
C SER A 18 -12.08 1.52 12.21
N VAL A 19 -11.83 0.28 11.77
CA VAL A 19 -11.12 -0.73 12.57
C VAL A 19 -9.72 -0.25 12.90
N ALA A 20 -8.95 0.21 11.91
CA ALA A 20 -7.60 0.72 12.11
C ALA A 20 -7.57 1.88 13.12
N SER A 21 -8.49 2.83 12.98
CA SER A 21 -8.59 3.98 13.88
C SER A 21 -8.82 3.56 15.33
N LEU A 22 -9.76 2.64 15.56
CA LEU A 22 -10.10 2.20 16.93
C LEU A 22 -9.02 1.28 17.53
N THR A 23 -8.53 0.32 16.77
CA THR A 23 -7.52 -0.62 17.29
C THR A 23 -6.18 0.06 17.53
N PHE A 24 -5.81 1.01 16.70
CA PHE A 24 -4.61 1.82 16.90
C PHE A 24 -4.78 2.77 18.09
N LEU A 25 -5.98 3.35 18.29
CA LEU A 25 -6.30 4.17 19.46
C LEU A 25 -6.15 3.40 20.78
N PHE A 26 -6.74 2.21 20.84
CA PHE A 26 -6.80 1.47 22.11
C PHE A 26 -5.57 0.64 22.42
N VAL A 27 -4.78 0.27 21.40
CA VAL A 27 -3.64 -0.65 21.57
C VAL A 27 -2.40 -0.19 20.79
N GLY A 28 -2.56 0.07 19.50
CA GLY A 28 -1.44 0.18 18.58
C GLY A 28 -0.54 1.38 18.83
N TYR A 29 -1.10 2.54 19.16
CA TYR A 29 -0.30 3.74 19.39
C TYR A 29 0.62 3.58 20.61
N GLU A 30 0.08 3.10 21.71
CA GLU A 30 0.88 2.82 22.92
C GLU A 30 1.96 1.77 22.67
N LEU A 31 1.63 0.71 21.93
CA LEU A 31 2.57 -0.34 21.56
C LEU A 31 3.71 0.18 20.66
N MET A 32 3.41 1.13 19.78
CA MET A 32 4.38 1.69 18.83
C MET A 32 5.31 2.72 19.47
N TYR A 33 4.78 3.59 20.33
CA TYR A 33 5.49 4.76 20.86
C TYR A 33 5.77 4.68 22.35
N GLY A 34 5.40 3.60 23.03
CA GLY A 34 5.67 3.41 24.47
C GLY A 34 4.81 4.27 25.39
N GLY A 35 3.68 4.76 24.90
CA GLY A 35 2.70 5.54 25.66
C GLY A 35 2.23 6.81 24.97
N TRP A 36 1.33 7.53 25.66
CA TRP A 36 0.73 8.78 25.21
C TRP A 36 1.54 10.00 25.71
N ASN A 37 2.83 10.02 25.42
CA ASN A 37 3.71 11.10 25.82
C ASN A 37 3.63 12.23 24.81
N ALA A 38 3.40 13.48 25.28
CA ALA A 38 3.34 14.63 24.39
C ALA A 38 4.73 14.91 23.80
N PRO A 39 4.86 14.99 22.46
CA PRO A 39 6.08 15.45 21.83
C PRO A 39 6.38 16.91 22.20
N GLU A 40 7.66 17.29 22.14
CA GLU A 40 8.08 18.68 22.50
C GLU A 40 7.77 19.69 21.38
N ASP A 41 7.68 19.23 20.13
CA ASP A 41 7.67 20.06 18.91
C ASP A 41 6.34 20.04 18.14
N HIS A 42 5.41 19.14 18.49
CA HIS A 42 4.10 19.06 17.85
C HIS A 42 3.00 18.55 18.79
N ALA A 43 1.73 18.68 18.38
CA ALA A 43 0.61 18.28 19.20
C ALA A 43 0.38 16.77 19.15
N LEU A 44 0.34 16.11 20.33
CA LEU A 44 0.14 14.66 20.47
C LEU A 44 -1.07 14.13 19.70
N MET A 45 -2.22 14.83 19.76
CA MET A 45 -3.42 14.41 19.06
C MET A 45 -3.30 14.55 17.54
N SER A 46 -2.50 15.48 17.05
CA SER A 46 -2.17 15.60 15.63
C SER A 46 -1.27 14.47 15.17
N ASP A 47 -0.27 14.09 15.96
CA ASP A 47 0.58 12.94 15.68
C ASP A 47 -0.25 11.65 15.66
N PHE A 48 -1.05 11.40 16.69
CA PHE A 48 -1.95 10.24 16.71
C PHE A 48 -2.83 10.15 15.45
N PHE A 49 -3.51 11.25 15.09
CA PHE A 49 -4.35 11.27 13.90
C PHE A 49 -3.56 11.02 12.62
N PHE A 50 -2.36 11.60 12.52
CA PHE A 50 -1.44 11.38 11.41
C PHE A 50 -1.03 9.92 11.32
N GLN A 51 -0.63 9.29 12.42
CA GLN A 51 -0.21 7.88 12.46
C GLN A 51 -1.36 6.89 12.17
N VAL A 52 -2.60 7.23 12.54
CA VAL A 52 -3.79 6.44 12.17
C VAL A 52 -3.88 6.27 10.65
N VAL A 53 -3.61 7.33 9.88
CA VAL A 53 -3.69 7.28 8.42
C VAL A 53 -2.63 6.34 7.83
N PHE A 54 -1.45 6.27 8.43
CA PHE A 54 -0.37 5.37 8.01
C PHE A 54 -0.71 3.90 8.25
N VAL A 55 -1.14 3.56 9.45
CA VAL A 55 -1.52 2.17 9.77
C VAL A 55 -2.70 1.71 8.93
N ALA A 56 -3.68 2.59 8.68
CA ALA A 56 -4.80 2.31 7.80
C ALA A 56 -4.34 2.13 6.34
N THR A 57 -3.36 2.93 5.88
CA THR A 57 -2.78 2.80 4.54
C THR A 57 -2.09 1.45 4.36
N ALA A 58 -1.24 1.02 5.32
CA ALA A 58 -0.59 -0.29 5.26
C ALA A 58 -1.62 -1.43 5.13
N MET A 59 -2.71 -1.37 5.89
CA MET A 59 -3.79 -2.36 5.78
C MET A 59 -4.59 -2.23 4.48
N SER A 60 -4.72 -1.02 3.93
CA SER A 60 -5.39 -0.78 2.64
C SER A 60 -4.65 -1.44 1.47
N VAL A 61 -3.32 -1.54 1.51
CA VAL A 61 -2.52 -2.30 0.53
C VAL A 61 -2.97 -3.76 0.48
N VAL A 62 -3.18 -4.40 1.64
CA VAL A 62 -3.72 -5.77 1.72
C VAL A 62 -5.10 -5.87 1.08
N SER A 63 -5.96 -4.87 1.33
CA SER A 63 -7.32 -4.79 0.79
C SER A 63 -7.37 -4.93 -0.73
N GLY A 64 -6.48 -4.24 -1.44
CA GLY A 64 -6.38 -4.29 -2.89
C GLY A 64 -5.97 -5.66 -3.42
N ALA A 65 -4.93 -6.24 -2.83
CA ALA A 65 -4.35 -7.50 -3.28
C ALA A 65 -5.30 -8.71 -3.16
N VAL A 66 -6.19 -8.73 -2.16
CA VAL A 66 -7.14 -9.85 -1.94
C VAL A 66 -8.55 -9.58 -2.50
N ALA A 67 -8.72 -8.48 -3.21
CA ALA A 67 -10.03 -8.06 -3.71
C ALA A 67 -10.75 -9.14 -4.53
N GLU A 68 -12.08 -9.09 -4.52
CA GLU A 68 -13.03 -9.90 -5.29
C GLU A 68 -13.19 -11.39 -4.84
N ARG A 69 -12.37 -11.89 -3.89
CA ARG A 69 -12.42 -13.33 -3.52
C ARG A 69 -12.28 -13.62 -2.03
N LYS A 70 -12.06 -12.60 -1.20
CA LYS A 70 -11.92 -12.76 0.24
C LYS A 70 -13.26 -12.59 0.96
N LYS A 71 -13.43 -13.23 2.10
CA LYS A 71 -14.55 -13.01 3.03
C LYS A 71 -14.35 -11.71 3.79
N LEU A 72 -15.38 -10.88 3.90
CA LEU A 72 -15.35 -9.59 4.58
C LEU A 72 -14.91 -9.71 6.03
N TRP A 73 -15.54 -10.56 6.81
CA TRP A 73 -15.25 -10.67 8.25
C TRP A 73 -13.86 -11.22 8.55
N SER A 74 -13.37 -12.19 7.79
CA SER A 74 -11.99 -12.68 7.93
C SER A 74 -10.97 -11.57 7.67
N PHE A 75 -11.25 -10.70 6.69
CA PHE A 75 -10.43 -9.55 6.40
C PHE A 75 -10.45 -8.52 7.54
N LEU A 76 -11.62 -8.21 8.11
CA LEU A 76 -11.73 -7.23 9.21
C LEU A 76 -11.09 -7.75 10.51
N ILE A 77 -11.16 -9.06 10.80
CA ILE A 77 -10.43 -9.66 11.93
C ILE A 77 -8.92 -9.50 11.73
N PHE A 78 -8.41 -9.81 10.53
CA PHE A 78 -7.00 -9.60 10.23
C PHE A 78 -6.62 -8.12 10.34
N ALA A 79 -7.46 -7.21 9.82
CA ALA A 79 -7.24 -5.78 9.93
C ALA A 79 -7.07 -5.33 11.38
N GLY A 80 -7.93 -5.82 12.29
CA GLY A 80 -7.82 -5.53 13.71
C GLY A 80 -6.49 -6.00 14.32
N ILE A 81 -6.06 -7.23 14.03
CA ILE A 81 -4.80 -7.80 14.52
C ILE A 81 -3.59 -7.05 13.92
N PHE A 82 -3.64 -6.79 12.61
CA PHE A 82 -2.54 -6.12 11.93
C PHE A 82 -2.31 -4.71 12.46
N THR A 83 -3.39 -3.93 12.61
CA THR A 83 -3.33 -2.53 13.01
C THR A 83 -3.15 -2.33 14.53
N ALA A 84 -3.58 -3.31 15.35
CA ALA A 84 -3.34 -3.28 16.78
C ALA A 84 -1.94 -3.76 17.17
N VAL A 85 -1.37 -4.73 16.45
CA VAL A 85 -0.19 -5.47 16.93
C VAL A 85 0.94 -5.54 15.89
N ILE A 86 0.68 -6.11 14.71
CA ILE A 86 1.76 -6.43 13.76
C ILE A 86 2.44 -5.15 13.26
N TYR A 87 1.66 -4.19 12.77
CA TYR A 87 2.19 -2.93 12.29
C TYR A 87 2.86 -2.11 13.40
N PRO A 88 2.27 -1.91 14.58
CA PRO A 88 2.92 -1.18 15.66
C PRO A 88 4.25 -1.76 16.12
N ILE A 89 4.36 -3.08 16.21
CA ILE A 89 5.63 -3.72 16.63
C ILE A 89 6.76 -3.37 15.66
N GLN A 90 6.57 -3.53 14.34
CA GLN A 90 7.62 -3.20 13.39
C GLN A 90 7.85 -1.68 13.26
N GLY A 91 6.80 -0.87 13.41
CA GLY A 91 6.92 0.59 13.42
C GLY A 91 7.72 1.10 14.61
N SER A 92 7.60 0.48 15.78
CA SER A 92 8.37 0.83 16.96
C SER A 92 9.87 0.66 16.79
N TRP A 93 10.32 -0.22 15.90
CA TRP A 93 11.74 -0.46 15.66
C TRP A 93 12.49 0.72 15.04
N SER A 94 11.78 1.61 14.36
CA SER A 94 12.34 2.83 13.77
C SER A 94 11.65 4.08 14.30
N TRP A 95 10.39 4.33 13.92
CA TRP A 95 9.67 5.54 14.31
C TRP A 95 9.37 5.63 15.81
N GLY A 96 9.27 4.50 16.52
CA GLY A 96 9.20 4.45 17.97
C GLY A 96 10.56 4.56 18.68
N GLY A 97 11.64 4.93 17.98
CA GLY A 97 12.98 5.09 18.57
C GLY A 97 13.69 3.77 18.89
N GLY A 98 13.28 2.66 18.26
CA GLY A 98 13.83 1.33 18.53
C GLY A 98 15.13 1.03 17.77
N TRP A 99 15.56 -0.22 17.85
CA TRP A 99 16.87 -0.72 17.43
C TRP A 99 17.24 -0.52 15.96
N LEU A 100 16.25 -0.39 15.06
CA LEU A 100 16.53 -0.12 13.65
C LEU A 100 17.01 1.32 13.41
N SER A 101 16.49 2.30 14.15
CA SER A 101 16.99 3.67 14.05
C SER A 101 18.45 3.75 14.50
N GLU A 102 18.83 3.03 15.55
CA GLU A 102 20.21 2.94 16.02
C GLU A 102 21.14 2.21 15.02
N ALA A 103 20.57 1.29 14.20
CA ALA A 103 21.33 0.55 13.19
C ALA A 103 21.55 1.33 11.88
N GLY A 104 21.12 2.60 11.79
CA GLY A 104 21.22 3.44 10.59
C GLY A 104 20.18 3.13 9.53
N PHE A 105 19.01 2.62 9.94
CA PHE A 105 17.82 2.53 9.08
C PHE A 105 17.09 3.86 9.07
N PHE A 106 16.78 4.35 7.89
CA PHE A 106 16.05 5.59 7.68
C PHE A 106 14.87 5.37 6.72
N ASP A 107 13.70 5.80 7.12
CA ASP A 107 12.49 5.76 6.30
C ASP A 107 11.61 6.95 6.70
N PHE A 108 11.73 8.05 5.95
CA PHE A 108 11.14 9.34 6.31
C PHE A 108 9.61 9.27 6.44
N ALA A 109 8.96 8.75 5.42
CA ALA A 109 7.50 8.74 5.39
C ALA A 109 6.89 7.33 5.17
N GLY A 110 7.69 6.26 5.16
CA GLY A 110 7.16 4.90 5.24
C GLY A 110 7.15 4.08 3.96
N SER A 111 8.14 4.24 3.06
CA SER A 111 8.30 3.30 1.93
C SER A 111 8.42 1.86 2.39
N GLY A 112 9.13 1.62 3.50
CA GLY A 112 9.26 0.31 4.15
C GLY A 112 8.22 0.08 5.21
N ILE A 113 8.17 0.98 6.19
CA ILE A 113 7.33 0.84 7.40
C ILE A 113 5.84 0.75 7.06
N VAL A 114 5.38 1.44 6.02
CA VAL A 114 3.97 1.45 5.60
C VAL A 114 3.76 0.60 4.36
N HIS A 115 4.42 0.97 3.24
CA HIS A 115 4.11 0.40 1.93
C HIS A 115 4.64 -1.04 1.80
N MET A 116 5.91 -1.27 2.06
CA MET A 116 6.49 -2.63 2.00
C MET A 116 5.86 -3.54 3.06
N ALA A 117 5.62 -3.05 4.28
CA ALA A 117 4.95 -3.82 5.33
C ALA A 117 3.54 -4.26 4.90
N GLY A 118 2.73 -3.33 4.36
CA GLY A 118 1.42 -3.67 3.80
C GLY A 118 1.50 -4.69 2.67
N ALA A 119 2.50 -4.55 1.78
CA ALA A 119 2.71 -5.49 0.68
C ALA A 119 3.19 -6.87 1.15
N ALA A 120 3.99 -6.95 2.21
CA ALA A 120 4.40 -8.22 2.82
C ALA A 120 3.19 -8.99 3.39
N ALA A 121 2.32 -8.29 4.12
CA ALA A 121 1.07 -8.85 4.63
C ALA A 121 0.11 -9.25 3.49
N ALA A 122 0.06 -8.47 2.42
CA ALA A 122 -0.72 -8.76 1.21
C ALA A 122 -0.21 -10.01 0.50
N LEU A 123 1.10 -10.15 0.33
CA LEU A 123 1.72 -11.33 -0.28
C LEU A 123 1.37 -12.59 0.51
N ALA A 124 1.48 -12.57 1.84
CA ALA A 124 1.08 -13.67 2.70
C ALA A 124 -0.38 -14.09 2.50
N ALA A 125 -1.28 -13.10 2.40
CA ALA A 125 -2.70 -13.34 2.13
C ALA A 125 -2.93 -13.96 0.76
N VAL A 126 -2.32 -13.41 -0.30
CA VAL A 126 -2.52 -13.87 -1.68
C VAL A 126 -2.03 -15.30 -1.89
N LEU A 127 -0.91 -15.68 -1.27
CA LEU A 127 -0.38 -17.06 -1.32
C LEU A 127 -1.34 -18.07 -0.69
N LEU A 128 -2.07 -17.69 0.36
CA LEU A 128 -3.01 -18.59 1.06
C LEU A 128 -4.39 -18.62 0.43
N ILE A 129 -4.86 -17.50 -0.13
CA ILE A 129 -6.20 -17.39 -0.74
C ILE A 129 -6.23 -17.89 -2.18
N GLY A 130 -5.11 -17.78 -2.91
CA GLY A 130 -4.97 -18.16 -4.30
C GLY A 130 -5.53 -17.15 -5.29
N ALA A 131 -5.43 -17.46 -6.58
CA ALA A 131 -5.88 -16.59 -7.67
C ALA A 131 -7.41 -16.59 -7.81
N ARG A 132 -7.97 -15.49 -8.35
CA ARG A 132 -9.40 -15.39 -8.71
C ARG A 132 -9.79 -16.45 -9.73
N LYS A 133 -11.02 -16.90 -9.68
CA LYS A 133 -11.56 -17.83 -10.69
C LYS A 133 -11.49 -17.22 -12.09
N GLY A 134 -10.94 -18.00 -13.02
CA GLY A 134 -10.73 -17.56 -14.41
C GLY A 134 -9.54 -16.63 -14.64
N LYS A 135 -8.69 -16.41 -13.62
CA LYS A 135 -7.46 -15.59 -13.79
C LYS A 135 -6.41 -16.30 -14.64
N TYR A 136 -6.37 -17.61 -14.59
CA TYR A 136 -5.45 -18.43 -15.38
C TYR A 136 -6.23 -19.43 -16.23
N ASP A 137 -5.79 -19.66 -17.47
CA ASP A 137 -6.34 -20.69 -18.36
C ASP A 137 -5.85 -22.10 -17.94
N LYS A 138 -6.27 -23.13 -18.71
CA LYS A 138 -5.90 -24.52 -18.44
C LYS A 138 -4.38 -24.79 -18.60
N ASN A 139 -3.66 -23.91 -19.28
CA ASN A 139 -2.22 -23.99 -19.50
C ASN A 139 -1.43 -23.15 -18.49
N GLY A 140 -2.11 -22.49 -17.52
CA GLY A 140 -1.50 -21.59 -16.55
C GLY A 140 -1.20 -20.19 -17.08
N ASN A 141 -1.65 -19.84 -18.28
CA ASN A 141 -1.44 -18.49 -18.79
C ASN A 141 -2.42 -17.51 -18.17
N PRO A 142 -1.96 -16.27 -17.84
CA PRO A 142 -2.82 -15.27 -17.26
C PRO A 142 -3.89 -14.77 -18.26
N VAL A 143 -5.11 -14.64 -17.76
CA VAL A 143 -6.26 -14.08 -18.48
C VAL A 143 -6.59 -12.72 -17.90
N ALA A 144 -6.79 -11.72 -18.76
CA ALA A 144 -7.13 -10.38 -18.32
C ALA A 144 -8.53 -10.34 -17.69
N ILE A 145 -8.60 -9.82 -16.47
CA ILE A 145 -9.88 -9.53 -15.79
C ILE A 145 -10.00 -8.01 -15.70
N HIS A 146 -10.91 -7.44 -16.48
CA HIS A 146 -11.10 -6.00 -16.58
C HIS A 146 -11.90 -5.46 -15.38
N GLY A 147 -11.49 -4.30 -14.86
CA GLY A 147 -12.26 -3.54 -13.88
C GLY A 147 -13.48 -2.84 -14.47
N SER A 148 -14.37 -2.35 -13.60
CA SER A 148 -15.64 -1.74 -13.98
C SER A 148 -15.51 -0.35 -14.62
N SER A 149 -14.51 0.44 -14.22
CA SER A 149 -14.41 1.84 -14.63
C SER A 149 -12.97 2.36 -14.63
N SER A 150 -12.43 2.61 -15.81
CA SER A 150 -11.11 3.24 -15.98
C SER A 150 -11.10 4.71 -15.53
N THR A 151 -12.23 5.41 -15.63
CA THR A 151 -12.35 6.80 -15.17
C THR A 151 -12.24 6.89 -13.65
N GLN A 152 -12.86 5.97 -12.92
CA GLN A 152 -12.73 5.91 -11.46
C GLN A 152 -11.32 5.51 -11.01
N VAL A 153 -10.63 4.66 -11.77
CA VAL A 153 -9.21 4.34 -11.48
C VAL A 153 -8.33 5.57 -11.62
N ALA A 154 -8.52 6.36 -12.71
CA ALA A 154 -7.78 7.60 -12.89
C ALA A 154 -8.09 8.64 -11.79
N LEU A 155 -9.38 8.82 -11.46
CA LEU A 155 -9.79 9.71 -10.36
C LEU A 155 -9.18 9.27 -9.02
N GLY A 156 -9.23 7.97 -8.69
CA GLY A 156 -8.62 7.42 -7.48
C GLY A 156 -7.12 7.65 -7.42
N THR A 157 -6.42 7.52 -8.54
CA THR A 157 -4.98 7.82 -8.62
C THR A 157 -4.68 9.30 -8.36
N LEU A 158 -5.49 10.22 -8.90
CA LEU A 158 -5.33 11.66 -8.63
C LEU A 158 -5.63 12.01 -7.17
N ILE A 159 -6.63 11.38 -6.56
CA ILE A 159 -6.91 11.55 -5.11
C ILE A 159 -5.75 11.03 -4.26
N LEU A 160 -5.17 9.87 -4.60
CA LEU A 160 -3.99 9.34 -3.92
C LEU A 160 -2.78 10.27 -4.09
N TRP A 161 -2.56 10.80 -5.30
CA TRP A 161 -1.47 11.76 -5.56
C TRP A 161 -1.64 13.03 -4.73
N MET A 162 -2.84 13.58 -4.70
CA MET A 162 -3.16 14.74 -3.86
C MET A 162 -2.95 14.43 -2.37
N GLY A 163 -3.41 13.27 -1.89
CA GLY A 163 -3.21 12.83 -0.50
C GLY A 163 -1.74 12.62 -0.13
N TRP A 164 -0.90 12.33 -1.13
CA TRP A 164 0.52 12.09 -0.91
C TRP A 164 1.31 13.33 -0.51
N PHE A 165 0.84 14.51 -0.86
CA PHE A 165 1.42 15.75 -0.32
C PHE A 165 1.24 15.82 1.20
N GLY A 166 0.08 15.44 1.72
CA GLY A 166 -0.13 15.27 3.15
C GLY A 166 0.68 14.13 3.74
N PHE A 167 0.79 13.01 3.03
CA PHE A 167 1.55 11.84 3.46
C PHE A 167 3.04 12.18 3.65
N ASN A 168 3.69 12.70 2.64
CA ASN A 168 5.11 13.02 2.69
C ASN A 168 5.40 14.35 3.41
N GLY A 169 4.64 15.41 3.09
CA GLY A 169 4.86 16.72 3.71
C GLY A 169 4.46 16.76 5.17
N GLY A 170 3.41 16.03 5.56
CA GLY A 170 3.03 15.87 6.95
C GLY A 170 4.09 15.14 7.80
N SER A 171 4.89 14.26 7.17
CA SER A 171 5.98 13.55 7.84
C SER A 171 7.15 14.46 8.28
N GLN A 172 7.15 15.74 7.85
CA GLN A 172 8.04 16.77 8.42
C GLN A 172 7.64 17.13 9.87
N LEU A 173 6.42 16.77 10.30
CA LEU A 173 5.83 16.96 11.63
C LEU A 173 5.71 18.41 12.08
N SER A 174 6.32 19.37 11.40
CA SER A 174 6.26 20.80 11.70
C SER A 174 6.25 21.65 10.43
N ILE A 175 5.54 22.78 10.47
CA ILE A 175 5.58 23.84 9.44
C ILE A 175 6.01 25.18 10.03
N LEU A 176 6.31 25.22 11.34
CA LEU A 176 6.69 26.45 12.02
C LEU A 176 8.11 26.89 11.66
N GLY A 177 8.23 28.14 11.31
CA GLY A 177 9.50 28.75 10.90
C GLY A 177 9.85 28.48 9.43
N ILE A 178 10.77 29.29 8.91
CA ILE A 178 11.11 29.29 7.48
C ILE A 178 11.77 27.97 7.05
N ASP A 179 12.55 27.35 7.92
CA ASP A 179 13.27 26.11 7.60
C ASP A 179 12.30 24.93 7.40
N ASN A 180 11.35 24.75 8.31
CA ASN A 180 10.32 23.73 8.17
C ASN A 180 9.40 23.99 6.97
N ALA A 181 9.03 25.26 6.73
CA ALA A 181 8.22 25.62 5.57
C ALA A 181 8.95 25.32 4.25
N ASN A 182 10.26 25.61 4.17
CA ASN A 182 11.09 25.25 3.03
C ASN A 182 11.23 23.74 2.86
N ALA A 183 11.41 22.98 3.96
CA ALA A 183 11.46 21.54 3.92
C ALA A 183 10.17 20.94 3.35
N VAL A 184 9.00 21.35 3.85
CA VAL A 184 7.69 20.91 3.33
C VAL A 184 7.54 21.27 1.85
N ALA A 185 7.95 22.47 1.44
CA ALA A 185 7.90 22.88 0.03
C ALA A 185 8.80 21.99 -0.86
N GLN A 186 10.04 21.70 -0.41
CA GLN A 186 10.94 20.77 -1.11
C GLN A 186 10.34 19.37 -1.22
N ILE A 187 9.78 18.83 -0.14
CA ILE A 187 9.09 17.54 -0.11
C ILE A 187 7.93 17.51 -1.11
N PHE A 188 7.14 18.57 -1.21
CA PHE A 188 6.04 18.66 -2.18
C PHE A 188 6.55 18.63 -3.62
N VAL A 189 7.59 19.39 -3.93
CA VAL A 189 8.20 19.42 -5.27
C VAL A 189 8.73 18.03 -5.62
N ASN A 190 9.49 17.39 -4.74
CA ASN A 190 10.07 16.06 -4.98
C ASN A 190 9.01 14.98 -5.12
N THR A 191 7.99 15.00 -4.27
CA THR A 191 6.84 14.08 -4.35
C THR A 191 6.12 14.20 -5.69
N ASN A 192 5.81 15.42 -6.12
CA ASN A 192 5.16 15.68 -7.41
C ASN A 192 6.02 15.24 -8.59
N THR A 193 7.31 15.59 -8.54
CA THR A 193 8.25 15.31 -9.63
C THR A 193 8.49 13.81 -9.79
N ALA A 194 8.65 13.08 -8.70
CA ALA A 194 8.79 11.63 -8.73
C ALA A 194 7.54 10.93 -9.29
N ALA A 195 6.35 11.37 -8.88
CA ALA A 195 5.10 10.83 -9.41
C ALA A 195 4.97 11.06 -10.93
N ALA A 196 5.26 12.28 -11.38
CA ALA A 196 5.19 12.64 -12.80
C ALA A 196 6.20 11.83 -13.65
N ALA A 197 7.44 11.70 -13.17
CA ALA A 197 8.47 10.92 -13.86
C ALA A 197 8.15 9.42 -13.87
N GLY A 198 7.62 8.88 -12.76
CA GLY A 198 7.16 7.50 -12.67
C GLY A 198 6.01 7.20 -13.64
N LEU A 199 5.04 8.11 -13.74
CA LEU A 199 3.96 8.01 -14.72
C LEU A 199 4.49 7.95 -16.16
N LEU A 200 5.37 8.90 -16.52
CA LEU A 200 5.87 9.03 -17.89
C LEU A 200 6.77 7.86 -18.28
N SER A 201 7.63 7.38 -17.38
CA SER A 201 8.50 6.22 -17.64
C SER A 201 7.70 4.93 -17.81
N ALA A 202 6.68 4.68 -16.97
CA ALA A 202 5.78 3.54 -17.13
C ALA A 202 4.94 3.62 -18.41
N MET A 203 4.50 4.82 -18.77
CA MET A 203 3.79 5.09 -20.02
C MET A 203 4.65 4.75 -21.24
N LEU A 204 5.90 5.20 -21.23
CA LEU A 204 6.87 4.90 -22.30
C LEU A 204 7.17 3.41 -22.38
N LEU A 205 7.45 2.76 -21.23
CA LEU A 205 7.68 1.32 -21.15
C LEU A 205 6.48 0.54 -21.69
N SER A 206 5.27 0.91 -21.31
CA SER A 206 4.03 0.31 -21.82
C SER A 206 3.94 0.41 -23.35
N LYS A 207 4.25 1.60 -23.90
CA LYS A 207 4.25 1.82 -25.36
C LYS A 207 5.28 0.95 -26.08
N ILE A 208 6.49 0.83 -25.53
CA ILE A 208 7.58 0.05 -26.13
C ILE A 208 7.29 -1.45 -26.01
N TRP A 209 6.92 -1.91 -24.83
CA TRP A 209 6.77 -3.35 -24.53
C TRP A 209 5.45 -3.92 -25.04
N LEU A 210 4.33 -3.23 -24.75
CA LEU A 210 2.98 -3.72 -25.10
C LEU A 210 2.47 -3.15 -26.43
N LYS A 211 3.26 -2.30 -27.11
CA LYS A 211 2.89 -1.58 -28.35
C LYS A 211 1.67 -0.66 -28.18
N LYS A 212 1.20 -0.47 -26.96
CA LYS A 212 0.05 0.37 -26.60
C LYS A 212 0.34 1.10 -25.32
N THR A 213 -0.20 2.30 -25.14
CA THR A 213 -0.20 3.02 -23.88
C THR A 213 -1.36 2.49 -23.03
N VAL A 214 -1.07 1.71 -22.00
CA VAL A 214 -2.07 1.08 -21.14
C VAL A 214 -2.27 1.93 -19.90
N LEU A 215 -3.49 2.45 -19.69
CA LEU A 215 -3.80 3.39 -18.61
C LEU A 215 -3.42 2.85 -17.24
N ASN A 216 -3.83 1.62 -16.89
CA ASN A 216 -3.55 1.06 -15.55
C ASN A 216 -2.05 0.90 -15.28
N VAL A 217 -1.25 0.54 -16.29
CA VAL A 217 0.22 0.47 -16.17
C VAL A 217 0.80 1.86 -15.90
N THR A 218 0.33 2.85 -16.65
CA THR A 218 0.74 4.25 -16.54
C THR A 218 0.43 4.82 -15.15
N LEU A 219 -0.79 4.59 -14.65
CA LEU A 219 -1.22 5.07 -13.32
C LEU A 219 -0.45 4.38 -12.18
N ASN A 220 -0.18 3.08 -12.29
CA ASN A 220 0.68 2.38 -11.32
C ASN A 220 2.11 2.91 -11.34
N GLY A 221 2.59 3.42 -12.48
CA GLY A 221 3.88 4.11 -12.56
C GLY A 221 3.93 5.40 -11.74
N ALA A 222 2.86 6.19 -11.73
CA ALA A 222 2.77 7.36 -10.84
C ALA A 222 2.85 6.96 -9.37
N LEU A 223 2.05 5.97 -8.96
CA LEU A 223 2.06 5.46 -7.59
C LEU A 223 3.42 4.85 -7.21
N ALA A 224 4.09 4.17 -8.14
CA ALA A 224 5.44 3.65 -7.92
C ALA A 224 6.45 4.77 -7.65
N GLY A 225 6.40 5.85 -8.44
CA GLY A 225 7.22 7.04 -8.20
C GLY A 225 6.97 7.67 -6.83
N LEU A 226 5.70 7.77 -6.44
CA LEU A 226 5.30 8.24 -5.11
C LEU A 226 5.87 7.35 -3.99
N VAL A 227 5.75 6.04 -4.10
CA VAL A 227 6.28 5.11 -3.09
C VAL A 227 7.79 5.16 -3.00
N VAL A 228 8.50 5.20 -4.13
CA VAL A 228 9.98 5.26 -4.13
C VAL A 228 10.48 6.49 -3.41
N ILE A 229 9.92 7.68 -3.70
CA ILE A 229 10.37 8.93 -3.09
C ILE A 229 9.99 9.06 -1.62
N THR A 230 8.99 8.31 -1.16
CA THR A 230 8.48 8.36 0.22
C THR A 230 9.54 7.97 1.26
N ALA A 231 10.55 7.17 0.90
CA ALA A 231 11.65 6.81 1.81
C ALA A 231 12.49 8.02 2.25
N ASP A 232 12.71 8.96 1.33
CA ASP A 232 13.38 10.23 1.60
C ASP A 232 12.96 11.28 0.55
N PRO A 233 11.86 11.99 0.79
CA PRO A 233 11.39 13.01 -0.14
C PRO A 233 12.08 14.36 0.04
N PHE A 234 12.91 14.54 1.07
CA PHE A 234 13.55 15.80 1.41
C PHE A 234 14.97 15.94 0.84
N THR A 235 15.82 14.93 1.03
CA THR A 235 17.27 15.02 0.71
C THR A 235 17.58 15.15 -0.80
N PRO A 236 16.88 14.44 -1.73
CA PRO A 236 17.17 14.56 -3.15
C PRO A 236 16.86 15.95 -3.73
N SER A 237 17.65 16.37 -4.75
CA SER A 237 17.20 17.48 -5.60
C SER A 237 16.00 17.06 -6.45
N PRO A 238 15.20 18.01 -7.00
CA PRO A 238 14.07 17.66 -7.86
C PRO A 238 14.42 16.78 -9.06
N GLU A 239 15.62 16.97 -9.63
CA GLU A 239 16.10 16.17 -10.77
C GLU A 239 16.38 14.72 -10.35
N ILE A 240 16.94 14.53 -9.16
CA ILE A 240 17.17 13.18 -8.61
C ILE A 240 15.84 12.54 -8.19
N ALA A 241 14.91 13.30 -7.63
CA ALA A 241 13.56 12.83 -7.35
C ALA A 241 12.85 12.35 -8.64
N ALA A 242 13.04 13.06 -9.77
CA ALA A 242 12.56 12.60 -11.07
C ALA A 242 13.21 11.26 -11.48
N LEU A 243 14.52 11.10 -11.30
CA LEU A 243 15.22 9.86 -11.60
C LEU A 243 14.70 8.70 -10.74
N TYR A 244 14.54 8.91 -9.43
CA TYR A 244 14.01 7.91 -8.50
C TYR A 244 12.58 7.51 -8.87
N GLY A 245 11.73 8.47 -9.19
CA GLY A 245 10.38 8.20 -9.68
C GLY A 245 10.36 7.41 -10.98
N ALA A 246 11.24 7.77 -11.93
CA ALA A 246 11.37 7.06 -13.21
C ALA A 246 11.81 5.60 -13.02
N ILE A 247 12.73 5.32 -12.08
CA ILE A 247 13.13 3.96 -11.71
C ILE A 247 11.92 3.17 -11.22
N GLY A 248 11.11 3.74 -10.32
CA GLY A 248 9.86 3.12 -9.84
C GLY A 248 8.91 2.78 -10.98
N GLY A 249 8.68 3.74 -11.88
CA GLY A 249 7.79 3.57 -13.04
C GLY A 249 8.28 2.53 -14.06
N LEU A 250 9.57 2.24 -14.13
CA LEU A 250 10.11 1.16 -14.96
C LEU A 250 10.02 -0.21 -14.28
N ILE A 251 10.35 -0.29 -13.00
CA ILE A 251 10.44 -1.57 -12.26
C ILE A 251 9.06 -2.16 -11.98
N VAL A 252 8.06 -1.32 -11.61
CA VAL A 252 6.77 -1.83 -11.17
C VAL A 252 5.99 -2.57 -12.26
N PRO A 253 5.87 -2.10 -13.50
CA PRO A 253 5.22 -2.88 -14.55
C PRO A 253 5.90 -4.23 -14.84
N ILE A 254 7.24 -4.28 -14.74
CA ILE A 254 8.00 -5.51 -14.89
C ILE A 254 7.67 -6.48 -13.75
N SER A 255 7.68 -5.98 -12.51
CA SER A 255 7.32 -6.77 -11.33
C SER A 255 5.89 -7.31 -11.40
N MET A 256 4.91 -6.50 -11.82
CA MET A 256 3.53 -6.94 -12.02
C MET A 256 3.45 -8.12 -12.99
N ALA A 257 4.14 -8.04 -14.13
CA ALA A 257 4.17 -9.12 -15.11
C ALA A 257 4.85 -10.39 -14.57
N LEU A 258 5.91 -10.25 -13.76
CA LEU A 258 6.59 -11.38 -13.13
C LEU A 258 5.71 -12.07 -12.09
N LEU A 259 5.06 -11.31 -11.19
CA LEU A 259 4.14 -11.87 -10.20
C LEU A 259 2.98 -12.61 -10.88
N GLU A 260 2.40 -12.03 -11.92
CA GLU A 260 1.36 -12.67 -12.71
C GLU A 260 1.84 -13.98 -13.35
N LYS A 261 3.05 -14.00 -13.91
CA LYS A 261 3.67 -15.21 -14.47
C LYS A 261 3.94 -16.29 -13.41
N TRP A 262 4.20 -15.90 -12.17
CA TRP A 262 4.41 -16.83 -11.05
C TRP A 262 3.09 -17.30 -10.40
N GLY A 263 1.95 -16.96 -10.98
CA GLY A 263 0.64 -17.37 -10.48
C GLY A 263 0.13 -16.54 -9.29
N ILE A 264 0.76 -15.41 -9.00
CA ILE A 264 0.36 -14.47 -7.95
C ILE A 264 -0.64 -13.47 -8.55
N ASP A 265 -1.92 -13.64 -8.21
CA ASP A 265 -3.00 -12.77 -8.68
C ASP A 265 -3.18 -11.58 -7.73
N ASP A 266 -2.61 -10.45 -8.12
CA ASP A 266 -2.78 -9.15 -7.47
C ASP A 266 -3.65 -8.24 -8.36
N PRO A 267 -4.93 -8.06 -8.04
CA PRO A 267 -5.89 -7.36 -8.92
C PRO A 267 -5.52 -5.92 -9.27
N VAL A 268 -4.77 -5.25 -8.40
CA VAL A 268 -4.48 -3.81 -8.52
C VAL A 268 -2.98 -3.51 -8.62
N GLY A 269 -2.12 -4.53 -8.50
CA GLY A 269 -0.67 -4.35 -8.50
C GLY A 269 -0.10 -3.84 -7.18
N ALA A 270 -0.84 -4.02 -6.08
CA ALA A 270 -0.47 -3.49 -4.76
C ALA A 270 0.88 -4.02 -4.27
N ILE A 271 1.17 -5.32 -4.46
CA ILE A 271 2.44 -5.93 -4.03
C ILE A 271 3.61 -5.31 -4.80
N SER A 272 3.46 -5.10 -6.11
CA SER A 272 4.50 -4.48 -6.93
C SER A 272 4.69 -3.00 -6.59
N VAL A 273 3.59 -2.23 -6.54
CA VAL A 273 3.61 -0.79 -6.29
C VAL A 273 4.13 -0.47 -4.89
N HIS A 274 3.68 -1.20 -3.87
CA HIS A 274 4.04 -0.87 -2.49
C HIS A 274 5.24 -1.71 -1.98
N GLY A 275 5.34 -2.98 -2.35
CA GLY A 275 6.43 -3.85 -1.91
C GLY A 275 7.71 -3.60 -2.69
N VAL A 276 7.68 -3.78 -4.01
CA VAL A 276 8.89 -3.66 -4.83
C VAL A 276 9.38 -2.21 -4.89
N ALA A 277 8.49 -1.25 -5.13
CA ALA A 277 8.89 0.16 -5.12
C ALA A 277 9.32 0.63 -3.71
N GLY A 278 8.69 0.11 -2.64
CA GLY A 278 9.10 0.40 -1.27
C GLY A 278 10.54 -0.06 -0.98
N ILE A 279 10.89 -1.28 -1.37
CA ILE A 279 12.27 -1.80 -1.26
C ILE A 279 13.24 -0.94 -2.07
N VAL A 280 12.88 -0.59 -3.31
CA VAL A 280 13.72 0.25 -4.16
C VAL A 280 13.94 1.62 -3.51
N GLY A 281 12.87 2.25 -3.00
CA GLY A 281 12.97 3.54 -2.30
C GLY A 281 13.95 3.47 -1.13
N LEU A 282 13.80 2.48 -0.25
CA LEU A 282 14.71 2.29 0.88
C LEU A 282 16.18 2.14 0.45
N MET A 283 16.44 1.34 -0.59
CA MET A 283 17.81 1.11 -1.07
C MET A 283 18.45 2.33 -1.74
N LEU A 284 17.66 3.30 -2.19
CA LEU A 284 18.17 4.56 -2.77
C LEU A 284 18.53 5.62 -1.72
N VAL A 285 17.99 5.53 -0.50
CA VAL A 285 18.24 6.52 0.57
C VAL A 285 19.72 6.76 0.84
N PRO A 286 20.57 5.74 1.08
CA PRO A 286 21.96 5.94 1.48
C PRO A 286 22.86 6.48 0.36
N ILE A 287 22.32 6.68 -0.85
CA ILE A 287 23.10 7.30 -1.96
C ILE A 287 23.32 8.78 -1.68
N LEU A 288 22.37 9.46 -1.04
CA LEU A 288 22.41 10.90 -0.80
C LEU A 288 22.29 11.27 0.68
N ASN A 289 21.56 10.49 1.45
CA ASN A 289 21.32 10.75 2.86
C ASN A 289 22.39 10.07 3.73
N THR A 290 23.18 10.89 4.41
CA THR A 290 24.28 10.42 5.26
C THR A 290 23.83 9.85 6.60
N ASP A 291 22.58 10.08 7.02
CA ASP A 291 22.00 9.49 8.24
C ASP A 291 21.61 8.03 8.04
N ALA A 292 21.55 7.57 6.79
CA ALA A 292 21.25 6.20 6.42
C ALA A 292 22.51 5.44 5.98
N THR A 293 22.57 4.16 6.34
CA THR A 293 23.61 3.25 5.84
C THR A 293 23.02 2.16 4.96
N LEU A 294 23.77 1.69 3.96
CA LEU A 294 23.32 0.57 3.12
C LEU A 294 23.03 -0.68 3.98
N TYR A 295 23.84 -0.92 5.01
CA TYR A 295 23.62 -2.00 5.97
C TYR A 295 22.32 -1.80 6.75
N GLY A 296 22.08 -0.62 7.29
CA GLY A 296 20.84 -0.30 8.02
C GLY A 296 19.61 -0.47 7.15
N GLN A 297 19.65 0.01 5.89
CA GLN A 297 18.54 -0.16 4.96
C GLN A 297 18.29 -1.62 4.59
N ALA A 298 19.33 -2.41 4.33
CA ALA A 298 19.18 -3.83 4.03
C ALA A 298 18.66 -4.61 5.25
N LEU A 299 19.17 -4.30 6.45
CA LEU A 299 18.73 -4.89 7.70
C LEU A 299 17.26 -4.57 7.99
N GLY A 300 16.88 -3.28 7.92
CA GLY A 300 15.50 -2.84 8.16
C GLY A 300 14.53 -3.42 7.13
N THR A 301 14.88 -3.38 5.85
CA THR A 301 14.09 -4.01 4.77
C THR A 301 13.84 -5.50 5.08
N THR A 302 14.89 -6.25 5.41
CA THR A 302 14.79 -7.69 5.67
C THR A 302 14.00 -7.97 6.94
N ALA A 303 14.26 -7.23 8.01
CA ALA A 303 13.59 -7.42 9.30
C ALA A 303 12.09 -7.09 9.22
N ILE A 304 11.74 -5.93 8.68
CA ILE A 304 10.34 -5.51 8.54
C ILE A 304 9.59 -6.48 7.61
N PHE A 305 10.12 -6.75 6.42
CA PHE A 305 9.48 -7.66 5.48
C PHE A 305 9.32 -9.06 6.09
N GLY A 306 10.38 -9.63 6.65
CA GLY A 306 10.38 -10.99 7.21
C GLY A 306 9.42 -11.12 8.39
N PHE A 307 9.42 -10.16 9.31
CA PHE A 307 8.51 -10.16 10.46
C PHE A 307 7.05 -10.02 10.01
N VAL A 308 6.74 -9.02 9.19
CA VAL A 308 5.37 -8.77 8.76
C VAL A 308 4.84 -9.91 7.89
N PHE A 309 5.64 -10.40 6.96
CA PHE A 309 5.26 -11.55 6.13
C PHE A 309 5.01 -12.80 6.98
N GLY A 310 5.95 -13.15 7.87
CA GLY A 310 5.87 -14.35 8.69
C GLY A 310 4.70 -14.32 9.66
N THR A 311 4.53 -13.23 10.42
CA THR A 311 3.41 -13.07 11.36
C THR A 311 2.06 -13.02 10.65
N SER A 312 1.98 -12.30 9.53
CA SER A 312 0.75 -12.25 8.70
C SER A 312 0.41 -13.62 8.13
N LEU A 313 1.40 -14.39 7.68
CA LEU A 313 1.18 -15.74 7.16
C LEU A 313 0.57 -16.65 8.24
N VAL A 314 1.07 -16.58 9.46
CA VAL A 314 0.53 -17.34 10.60
C VAL A 314 -0.92 -16.94 10.89
N VAL A 315 -1.20 -15.62 11.01
CA VAL A 315 -2.56 -15.13 11.30
C VAL A 315 -3.52 -15.51 10.17
N TRP A 316 -3.14 -15.31 8.91
CA TRP A 316 -3.95 -15.70 7.76
C TRP A 316 -4.19 -17.21 7.70
N TYR A 317 -3.19 -18.02 8.05
CA TYR A 317 -3.36 -19.47 8.12
C TYR A 317 -4.34 -19.90 9.20
N ILE A 318 -4.28 -19.30 10.39
CA ILE A 318 -5.26 -19.54 11.48
C ILE A 318 -6.67 -19.16 11.01
N LEU A 319 -6.84 -17.97 10.43
CA LEU A 319 -8.13 -17.54 9.89
C LEU A 319 -8.63 -18.47 8.78
N LYS A 320 -7.75 -18.98 7.92
CA LYS A 320 -8.09 -19.96 6.89
C LYS A 320 -8.69 -21.24 7.49
N LYS A 321 -8.15 -21.68 8.64
CA LYS A 321 -8.58 -22.93 9.30
C LYS A 321 -9.81 -22.76 10.19
N THR A 322 -10.09 -21.57 10.68
CA THR A 322 -11.19 -21.29 11.63
C THR A 322 -12.39 -20.66 10.94
N VAL A 323 -12.24 -19.48 10.36
CA VAL A 323 -13.34 -18.68 9.76
C VAL A 323 -13.45 -18.89 8.24
N GLY A 324 -12.35 -19.32 7.62
CA GLY A 324 -12.19 -19.40 6.16
C GLY A 324 -11.83 -18.04 5.56
N LEU A 325 -10.99 -18.02 4.50
CA LEU A 325 -10.53 -16.77 3.88
C LEU A 325 -11.31 -16.42 2.63
N ARG A 326 -11.64 -17.42 1.81
CA ARG A 326 -12.19 -17.25 0.48
C ARG A 326 -13.70 -17.46 0.50
N VAL A 327 -14.41 -16.65 -0.25
CA VAL A 327 -15.84 -16.85 -0.55
C VAL A 327 -16.05 -18.14 -1.34
N GLY A 328 -17.27 -18.69 -1.34
CA GLY A 328 -17.63 -19.86 -2.13
C GLY A 328 -17.46 -19.61 -3.63
N GLU A 329 -17.35 -20.67 -4.42
CA GLU A 329 -17.15 -20.54 -5.87
C GLU A 329 -18.34 -19.85 -6.55
N GLU A 330 -19.55 -20.19 -6.16
CA GLU A 330 -20.78 -19.56 -6.66
C GLU A 330 -20.84 -18.07 -6.29
N GLU A 331 -20.46 -17.75 -5.04
CA GLU A 331 -20.39 -16.36 -4.55
C GLU A 331 -19.37 -15.53 -5.33
N GLU A 332 -18.18 -16.08 -5.60
CA GLU A 332 -17.14 -15.40 -6.38
C GLU A 332 -17.59 -15.20 -7.84
N LEU A 333 -18.28 -16.17 -8.42
CA LEU A 333 -18.78 -16.07 -9.79
C LEU A 333 -19.98 -15.11 -9.88
N ALA A 334 -20.88 -15.11 -8.91
CA ALA A 334 -22.02 -14.19 -8.86
C ALA A 334 -21.58 -12.75 -8.49
N GLY A 335 -20.60 -12.62 -7.59
CA GLY A 335 -20.08 -11.36 -7.05
C GLY A 335 -20.38 -11.19 -5.58
N SER A 336 -19.41 -10.59 -4.85
CA SER A 336 -19.50 -10.43 -3.39
C SER A 336 -20.55 -9.41 -2.93
N ASP A 337 -20.96 -8.46 -3.78
CA ASP A 337 -21.91 -7.41 -3.41
C ASP A 337 -23.22 -7.98 -2.85
N MET A 338 -23.84 -8.90 -3.59
CA MET A 338 -25.11 -9.47 -3.16
C MET A 338 -24.98 -10.42 -1.96
N TRP A 339 -23.88 -11.16 -1.88
CA TRP A 339 -23.67 -12.16 -0.82
C TRP A 339 -23.21 -11.55 0.51
N GLU A 340 -22.29 -10.59 0.46
CA GLU A 340 -21.70 -10.00 1.67
C GLU A 340 -22.49 -8.77 2.16
N THR A 341 -23.14 -8.02 1.24
CA THR A 341 -23.80 -6.76 1.58
C THR A 341 -25.30 -6.72 1.28
N GLY A 342 -25.80 -7.65 0.47
CA GLY A 342 -27.19 -7.65 0.00
C GLY A 342 -27.54 -6.48 -0.94
N GLN A 343 -26.54 -5.75 -1.46
CA GLN A 343 -26.77 -4.54 -2.25
C GLN A 343 -25.89 -4.55 -3.51
N SER A 344 -26.41 -3.99 -4.60
CA SER A 344 -25.64 -3.70 -5.81
C SER A 344 -25.12 -2.26 -5.77
N ALA A 345 -23.94 -2.01 -6.33
CA ALA A 345 -23.42 -0.65 -6.51
C ALA A 345 -24.25 0.20 -7.47
N TYR A 346 -25.01 -0.45 -8.35
CA TYR A 346 -25.85 0.19 -9.39
C TYR A 346 -27.25 -0.38 -9.38
N PRO A 347 -28.05 -0.15 -8.30
CA PRO A 347 -29.35 -0.80 -8.12
C PRO A 347 -30.37 -0.44 -9.20
N GLU A 348 -30.29 0.73 -9.80
CA GLU A 348 -31.17 1.19 -10.87
C GLU A 348 -31.03 0.37 -12.19
N PHE A 349 -29.86 -0.26 -12.39
CA PHE A 349 -29.60 -1.12 -13.55
C PHE A 349 -29.89 -2.61 -13.28
N MET A 350 -30.23 -2.95 -12.05
CA MET A 350 -30.72 -4.28 -11.71
C MET A 350 -32.16 -4.38 -12.19
N ASN A 351 -32.35 -4.89 -13.41
CA ASN A 351 -33.70 -5.10 -13.96
C ASN A 351 -34.58 -5.80 -12.94
N SER A 352 -35.60 -5.12 -12.49
CA SER A 352 -36.79 -5.71 -11.94
C SER A 352 -37.43 -6.55 -13.07
N LYS A 353 -36.97 -7.79 -13.25
CA LYS A 353 -37.84 -8.77 -13.90
C LYS A 353 -39.02 -8.94 -12.97
N LYS A 354 -40.07 -8.12 -13.21
CA LYS A 354 -41.41 -8.40 -12.78
C LYS A 354 -41.93 -9.60 -13.56
#